data_97a50107dd50545d987baee15048ed4d
#
_entry.id   97a50107dd50545d987baee15048ed4d
#
_cell.length_a   1.000
_cell.length_b   1.000
_cell.length_c   1.000
_cell.angle_alpha   90.00
_cell.angle_beta   90.00
_cell.angle_gamma   90.00
#
_symmetry.space_group_name_H-M   'P 1'
#
loop_
_entity.id
_entity.type
_entity.pdbx_description
1 polymer ?
#
loop_
_entity_poly.entity_id
_entity_poly.type
_entity_poly.pdbx_seq_one_letter_code
_entity_poly.pdbx_strand_id
1 'polypeptide(L)'
;MPFDRIRPTAIRLEASSVCQLRCPSCPAHSGAVRPALRNGFLTLSAFESLIQANPQLKRIELSNYGEILLNPDLLGILRCAHERGVSLTADNGVNFNTVSDELLEGLIRYELRSMTCSIDGASEETYALYRVNGSFSAVIENIRKLNKLKEAHLSEFPRLTWQFVVLGHNEHELPRAREMARALGMEFRAKLSWDPLFSPVRDEEF
;
A
#
# COMPACT_ATOMS: atom_id res chain seq x y z
N MET A 1 -6.49 -40.65 6.04
CA MET A 1 -7.45 -39.71 5.40
C MET A 1 -6.69 -38.91 4.36
N PRO A 2 -7.12 -38.83 3.10
CA PRO A 2 -6.49 -37.93 2.16
C PRO A 2 -6.74 -36.51 2.68
N PHE A 3 -5.71 -35.72 2.87
CA PHE A 3 -5.85 -34.29 3.15
C PHE A 3 -6.53 -33.66 1.94
N ASP A 4 -7.75 -33.16 2.11
CA ASP A 4 -8.40 -32.35 1.08
C ASP A 4 -7.47 -31.18 0.75
N ARG A 5 -7.08 -31.07 -0.53
CA ARG A 5 -6.24 -29.96 -0.98
C ARG A 5 -7.02 -28.67 -0.76
N ILE A 6 -6.51 -27.82 0.13
CA ILE A 6 -7.06 -26.48 0.32
C ILE A 6 -6.93 -25.73 -1.02
N ARG A 7 -8.06 -25.22 -1.52
CA ARG A 7 -8.11 -24.38 -2.74
C ARG A 7 -8.55 -22.97 -2.35
N PRO A 8 -7.62 -22.10 -1.97
CA PRO A 8 -7.96 -20.76 -1.54
C PRO A 8 -8.56 -19.96 -2.71
N THR A 9 -9.58 -19.15 -2.42
CA THR A 9 -10.15 -18.18 -3.37
C THR A 9 -9.57 -16.80 -3.20
N ALA A 10 -8.82 -16.56 -2.10
CA ALA A 10 -8.09 -15.33 -1.81
C ALA A 10 -6.73 -15.66 -1.22
N ILE A 11 -5.71 -14.91 -1.66
CA ILE A 11 -4.34 -15.05 -1.17
C ILE A 11 -3.69 -13.68 -1.00
N ARG A 12 -2.57 -13.65 -0.26
CA ARG A 12 -1.64 -12.52 -0.23
C ARG A 12 -0.37 -12.91 -0.96
N LEU A 13 0.10 -12.01 -1.84
CA LEU A 13 1.39 -12.10 -2.52
C LEU A 13 2.24 -10.90 -2.13
N GLU A 14 3.55 -11.11 -2.03
CA GLU A 14 4.51 -10.02 -1.92
C GLU A 14 4.88 -9.55 -3.33
N ALA A 15 4.24 -8.48 -3.81
CA ALA A 15 4.56 -7.94 -5.14
C ALA A 15 5.94 -7.26 -5.18
N SER A 16 6.40 -6.76 -4.04
CA SER A 16 7.73 -6.17 -3.87
C SER A 16 8.23 -6.37 -2.44
N SER A 17 9.45 -6.84 -2.28
CA SER A 17 10.18 -6.79 -1.00
C SER A 17 11.19 -5.63 -0.95
N VAL A 18 11.22 -4.77 -1.98
CA VAL A 18 12.05 -3.57 -2.07
C VAL A 18 11.23 -2.36 -1.65
N CYS A 19 11.83 -1.47 -0.86
CA CYS A 19 11.24 -0.18 -0.49
C CYS A 19 12.34 0.89 -0.49
N GLN A 20 12.02 2.08 -1.01
CA GLN A 20 12.92 3.23 -1.01
C GLN A 20 12.95 3.96 0.34
N LEU A 21 11.94 3.75 1.20
CA LEU A 21 11.88 4.34 2.53
C LEU A 21 12.68 3.54 3.55
N ARG A 22 13.04 4.20 4.65
CA ARG A 22 13.79 3.63 5.78
C ARG A 22 13.08 3.85 7.11
N CYS A 23 11.78 3.51 7.16
CA CYS A 23 10.99 3.68 8.38
C CYS A 23 11.61 2.91 9.56
N PRO A 24 11.86 3.56 10.72
CA PRO A 24 12.60 2.97 11.84
C PRO A 24 12.04 1.63 12.34
N SER A 25 10.72 1.54 12.52
CA SER A 25 10.08 0.32 13.02
C SER A 25 9.71 -0.68 11.92
N CYS A 26 10.08 -0.44 10.65
CA CYS A 26 9.71 -1.34 9.56
C CYS A 26 10.51 -2.65 9.61
N PRO A 27 9.87 -3.83 9.69
CA PRO A 27 10.57 -5.11 9.72
C PRO A 27 11.45 -5.35 8.50
N ALA A 28 11.05 -4.81 7.33
CA ALA A 28 11.82 -4.90 6.10
C ALA A 28 13.12 -4.09 6.16
N HIS A 29 13.15 -2.99 6.93
CA HIS A 29 14.34 -2.15 7.09
C HIS A 29 15.17 -2.55 8.31
N SER A 30 14.55 -2.88 9.44
CA SER A 30 15.25 -3.27 10.68
C SER A 30 16.04 -4.58 10.55
N GLY A 31 15.85 -5.32 9.48
CA GLY A 31 16.52 -6.60 9.24
C GLY A 31 15.79 -7.80 9.87
N ALA A 32 14.70 -7.58 10.61
CA ALA A 32 13.98 -8.67 11.27
C ALA A 32 13.43 -9.73 10.29
N VAL A 33 13.08 -9.35 9.07
CA VAL A 33 12.57 -10.27 8.02
C VAL A 33 13.54 -10.47 6.86
N ARG A 34 14.61 -9.67 6.75
CA ARG A 34 15.58 -9.75 5.65
C ARG A 34 16.23 -11.13 5.44
N PRO A 35 16.55 -11.93 6.47
CA PRO A 35 17.12 -13.24 6.25
C PRO A 35 16.19 -14.19 5.48
N ALA A 36 14.88 -14.01 5.63
CA ALA A 36 13.87 -14.86 4.98
C ALA A 36 13.39 -14.30 3.63
N LEU A 37 13.46 -12.98 3.44
CA LEU A 37 13.01 -12.29 2.22
C LEU A 37 14.24 -11.79 1.44
N ARG A 38 14.45 -12.36 0.25
CA ARG A 38 15.39 -11.77 -0.71
C ARG A 38 14.77 -10.50 -1.29
N ASN A 39 15.59 -9.45 -1.51
CA ASN A 39 15.14 -8.28 -2.25
C ASN A 39 14.74 -8.68 -3.66
N GLY A 40 13.51 -8.32 -4.07
CA GLY A 40 13.03 -8.65 -5.41
C GLY A 40 11.61 -8.19 -5.65
N PHE A 41 11.18 -8.46 -6.86
CA PHE A 41 9.86 -8.16 -7.36
C PHE A 41 9.17 -9.42 -7.85
N LEU A 42 7.87 -9.49 -7.68
CA LEU A 42 7.04 -10.49 -8.34
C LEU A 42 7.04 -10.21 -9.84
N THR A 43 7.52 -11.16 -10.63
CA THR A 43 7.51 -11.02 -12.09
C THR A 43 6.13 -11.31 -12.67
N LEU A 44 5.81 -10.68 -13.82
CA LEU A 44 4.57 -10.96 -14.54
C LEU A 44 4.43 -12.46 -14.86
N SER A 45 5.51 -13.11 -15.32
CA SER A 45 5.48 -14.53 -15.67
C SER A 45 5.18 -15.46 -14.47
N ALA A 46 5.71 -15.12 -13.29
CA ALA A 46 5.40 -15.85 -12.06
C ALA A 46 3.93 -15.65 -11.63
N PHE A 47 3.41 -14.42 -11.78
CA PHE A 47 2.01 -14.11 -11.51
C PHE A 47 1.07 -14.85 -12.46
N GLU A 48 1.34 -14.85 -13.77
CA GLU A 48 0.57 -15.58 -14.78
C GLU A 48 0.53 -17.08 -14.49
N SER A 49 1.68 -17.67 -14.19
CA SER A 49 1.79 -19.09 -13.82
C SER A 49 0.97 -19.43 -12.58
N LEU A 50 1.00 -18.54 -11.56
CA LEU A 50 0.21 -18.71 -10.34
C LEU A 50 -1.30 -18.72 -10.63
N ILE A 51 -1.79 -17.75 -11.40
CA ILE A 51 -3.23 -17.66 -11.74
C ILE A 51 -3.64 -18.85 -12.59
N GLN A 52 -2.83 -19.26 -13.56
CA GLN A 52 -3.11 -20.41 -14.40
C GLN A 52 -3.21 -21.70 -13.59
N ALA A 53 -2.33 -21.90 -12.61
CA ALA A 53 -2.35 -23.07 -11.73
C ALA A 53 -3.51 -23.04 -10.71
N ASN A 54 -4.13 -21.87 -10.48
CA ASN A 54 -5.14 -21.67 -9.46
C ASN A 54 -6.38 -20.91 -9.98
N PRO A 55 -7.14 -21.51 -10.92
CA PRO A 55 -8.28 -20.84 -11.58
C PRO A 55 -9.42 -20.47 -10.63
N GLN A 56 -9.43 -20.99 -9.40
CA GLN A 56 -10.41 -20.65 -8.37
C GLN A 56 -10.11 -19.32 -7.66
N LEU A 57 -8.93 -18.71 -7.86
CA LEU A 57 -8.58 -17.44 -7.24
C LEU A 57 -9.49 -16.31 -7.72
N LYS A 58 -10.01 -15.52 -6.78
CA LYS A 58 -10.89 -14.37 -7.02
C LYS A 58 -10.30 -13.06 -6.52
N ARG A 59 -9.43 -13.11 -5.51
CA ARG A 59 -8.83 -11.92 -4.89
C ARG A 59 -7.38 -12.16 -4.51
N ILE A 60 -6.54 -11.18 -4.78
CA ILE A 60 -5.14 -11.17 -4.40
C ILE A 60 -4.79 -9.82 -3.75
N GLU A 61 -4.26 -9.88 -2.55
CA GLU A 61 -3.64 -8.74 -1.87
C GLU A 61 -2.16 -8.69 -2.25
N LEU A 62 -1.70 -7.53 -2.77
CA LEU A 62 -0.35 -7.36 -3.33
C LEU A 62 0.65 -6.70 -2.39
N SER A 63 0.18 -6.01 -1.34
CA SER A 63 1.06 -5.28 -0.43
C SER A 63 1.35 -6.05 0.85
N ASN A 64 2.59 -5.94 1.34
CA ASN A 64 3.00 -6.49 2.62
C ASN A 64 4.20 -5.74 3.21
N TYR A 65 5.44 -6.05 2.82
CA TYR A 65 6.65 -5.46 3.41
C TYR A 65 7.32 -4.40 2.54
N GLY A 66 7.33 -4.60 1.22
CA GLY A 66 7.93 -3.67 0.28
C GLY A 66 6.96 -2.64 -0.28
N GLU A 67 7.45 -1.83 -1.23
CA GLU A 67 6.63 -0.85 -1.94
C GLU A 67 6.24 -1.41 -3.31
N ILE A 68 4.97 -1.71 -3.50
CA ILE A 68 4.47 -2.35 -4.73
C ILE A 68 4.64 -1.47 -5.96
N LEU A 69 4.56 -0.13 -5.80
CA LEU A 69 4.68 0.82 -6.92
C LEU A 69 6.09 0.88 -7.52
N LEU A 70 7.09 0.26 -6.86
CA LEU A 70 8.43 0.08 -7.40
C LEU A 70 8.56 -1.16 -8.30
N ASN A 71 7.56 -2.04 -8.32
CA ASN A 71 7.61 -3.24 -9.14
C ASN A 71 7.46 -2.87 -10.63
N PRO A 72 8.48 -3.12 -11.48
CA PRO A 72 8.43 -2.78 -12.90
C PRO A 72 7.36 -3.55 -13.67
N ASP A 73 6.95 -4.72 -13.17
CA ASP A 73 5.94 -5.56 -13.82
C ASP A 73 4.52 -5.27 -13.30
N LEU A 74 4.34 -4.32 -12.37
CA LEU A 74 3.04 -4.09 -11.72
C LEU A 74 1.93 -3.77 -12.73
N LEU A 75 2.21 -2.97 -13.74
CA LEU A 75 1.22 -2.63 -14.78
C LEU A 75 0.75 -3.88 -15.54
N GLY A 76 1.68 -4.78 -15.87
CA GLY A 76 1.37 -6.08 -16.50
C GLY A 76 0.55 -6.99 -15.58
N ILE A 77 0.88 -7.02 -14.28
CA ILE A 77 0.16 -7.78 -13.26
C ILE A 77 -1.28 -7.28 -13.12
N LEU A 78 -1.48 -5.96 -13.04
CA LEU A 78 -2.81 -5.33 -12.99
C LEU A 78 -3.66 -5.74 -14.18
N ARG A 79 -3.11 -5.60 -15.40
CA ARG A 79 -3.77 -5.99 -16.64
C ARG A 79 -4.13 -7.48 -16.67
N CYS A 80 -3.17 -8.34 -16.37
CA CYS A 80 -3.38 -9.79 -16.36
C CYS A 80 -4.49 -10.21 -15.38
N ALA A 81 -4.51 -9.64 -14.19
CA ALA A 81 -5.55 -9.91 -13.19
C ALA A 81 -6.93 -9.45 -13.67
N HIS A 82 -7.02 -8.23 -14.21
CA HIS A 82 -8.27 -7.67 -14.73
C HIS A 82 -8.87 -8.54 -15.86
N GLU A 83 -8.04 -8.91 -16.85
CA GLU A 83 -8.44 -9.76 -17.97
C GLU A 83 -8.93 -11.16 -17.52
N ARG A 84 -8.45 -11.64 -16.36
CA ARG A 84 -8.82 -12.95 -15.80
C ARG A 84 -9.89 -12.88 -14.71
N GLY A 85 -10.45 -11.70 -14.45
CA GLY A 85 -11.50 -11.49 -13.45
C GLY A 85 -11.02 -11.70 -12.01
N VAL A 86 -9.73 -11.50 -11.74
CA VAL A 86 -9.14 -11.56 -10.40
C VAL A 86 -9.01 -10.15 -9.83
N SER A 87 -9.69 -9.89 -8.71
CA SER A 87 -9.63 -8.60 -8.02
C SER A 87 -8.31 -8.43 -7.30
N LEU A 88 -7.63 -7.30 -7.49
CA LEU A 88 -6.42 -6.93 -6.77
C LEU A 88 -6.70 -5.85 -5.73
N THR A 89 -6.01 -5.94 -4.60
CA THR A 89 -6.01 -4.94 -3.53
C THR A 89 -4.58 -4.65 -3.06
N ALA A 90 -4.39 -3.48 -2.43
CA ALA A 90 -3.15 -3.07 -1.78
C ALA A 90 -3.46 -2.46 -0.40
N ASP A 91 -4.11 -3.24 0.46
CA ASP A 91 -4.70 -2.77 1.73
C ASP A 91 -3.74 -2.87 2.92
N ASN A 92 -2.58 -3.50 2.75
CA ASN A 92 -1.62 -3.66 3.84
C ASN A 92 -0.61 -2.50 3.95
N GLY A 93 -0.60 -1.60 2.99
CA GLY A 93 0.14 -0.35 2.99
C GLY A 93 0.97 -0.10 1.74
N VAL A 94 0.83 1.11 1.20
CA VAL A 94 1.59 1.67 0.08
C VAL A 94 2.11 3.03 0.50
N ASN A 95 3.36 3.36 0.24
CA ASN A 95 3.92 4.66 0.64
C ASN A 95 3.62 5.80 -0.34
N PHE A 96 3.32 5.49 -1.56
CA PHE A 96 2.87 6.40 -2.62
C PHE A 96 3.82 7.58 -2.95
N ASN A 97 5.10 7.45 -2.57
CA ASN A 97 6.12 8.49 -2.82
C ASN A 97 6.57 8.53 -4.27
N THR A 98 6.61 7.38 -4.94
CA THR A 98 7.11 7.26 -6.30
C THR A 98 6.12 6.44 -7.12
N VAL A 99 5.55 7.06 -8.13
CA VAL A 99 4.62 6.42 -9.07
C VAL A 99 4.69 7.16 -10.41
N SER A 100 4.66 6.44 -11.52
CA SER A 100 4.56 7.02 -12.85
C SER A 100 3.11 7.36 -13.21
N ASP A 101 2.91 8.34 -14.08
CA ASP A 101 1.57 8.69 -14.56
C ASP A 101 0.92 7.50 -15.30
N GLU A 102 1.70 6.71 -16.05
CA GLU A 102 1.23 5.49 -16.70
C GLU A 102 0.70 4.46 -15.69
N LEU A 103 1.40 4.30 -14.55
CA LEU A 103 0.95 3.39 -13.50
C LEU A 103 -0.31 3.91 -12.79
N LEU A 104 -0.42 5.23 -12.55
CA LEU A 104 -1.64 5.85 -12.04
C LEU A 104 -2.86 5.56 -12.92
N GLU A 105 -2.71 5.71 -14.24
CA GLU A 105 -3.76 5.33 -15.20
C GLU A 105 -4.06 3.83 -15.16
N GLY A 106 -3.03 2.99 -15.04
CA GLY A 106 -3.17 1.54 -14.93
C GLY A 106 -3.96 1.10 -13.70
N LEU A 107 -3.75 1.75 -12.54
CA LEU A 107 -4.51 1.49 -11.31
C LEU A 107 -6.03 1.67 -11.53
N ILE A 108 -6.42 2.65 -12.34
CA ILE A 108 -7.81 2.96 -12.67
C ILE A 108 -8.33 2.03 -13.77
N ARG A 109 -7.61 1.96 -14.89
CA ARG A 109 -8.00 1.18 -16.06
C ARG A 109 -8.21 -0.29 -15.76
N TYR A 110 -7.36 -0.86 -14.92
CA TYR A 110 -7.41 -2.27 -14.52
C TYR A 110 -8.05 -2.50 -13.16
N GLU A 111 -8.73 -1.48 -12.64
CA GLU A 111 -9.58 -1.55 -11.45
C GLU A 111 -8.88 -2.14 -10.22
N LEU A 112 -7.71 -1.61 -9.81
CA LEU A 112 -7.22 -1.92 -8.46
C LEU A 112 -8.31 -1.53 -7.46
N ARG A 113 -8.85 -2.49 -6.70
CA ARG A 113 -10.10 -2.27 -5.92
C ARG A 113 -9.91 -1.29 -4.75
N SER A 114 -8.82 -1.43 -4.02
CA SER A 114 -8.52 -0.59 -2.86
C SER A 114 -7.02 -0.46 -2.63
N MET A 115 -6.65 0.66 -2.02
CA MET A 115 -5.27 0.95 -1.66
C MET A 115 -5.22 1.72 -0.33
N THR A 116 -4.47 1.19 0.63
CA THR A 116 -4.18 1.88 1.89
C THR A 116 -2.87 2.64 1.77
N CYS A 117 -2.95 3.97 1.78
CA CYS A 117 -1.80 4.86 1.77
C CYS A 117 -1.28 5.04 3.20
N SER A 118 -0.03 4.67 3.43
CA SER A 118 0.63 4.77 4.74
C SER A 118 1.25 6.15 4.92
N ILE A 119 0.51 7.07 5.58
CA ILE A 119 0.88 8.48 5.72
C ILE A 119 0.84 8.85 7.22
N ASP A 120 2.01 8.91 7.84
CA ASP A 120 2.14 9.05 9.30
C ASP A 120 2.54 10.47 9.72
N GLY A 121 1.84 11.45 9.20
CA GLY A 121 1.96 12.87 9.49
C GLY A 121 1.00 13.69 8.64
N ALA A 122 0.77 14.94 9.01
CA ALA A 122 -0.01 15.91 8.25
C ALA A 122 0.84 17.12 7.81
N SER A 123 2.16 17.04 8.00
CA SER A 123 3.16 18.00 7.56
C SER A 123 4.40 17.28 7.05
N GLU A 124 5.24 17.99 6.26
CA GLU A 124 6.51 17.42 5.77
C GLU A 124 7.43 17.05 6.94
N GLU A 125 7.51 17.93 7.94
CA GLU A 125 8.37 17.76 9.10
C GLU A 125 8.00 16.49 9.89
N THR A 126 6.75 16.35 10.28
CA THR A 126 6.28 15.22 11.08
C THR A 126 6.33 13.89 10.28
N TYR A 127 5.95 13.94 9.00
CA TYR A 127 5.98 12.77 8.13
C TYR A 127 7.41 12.21 7.97
N ALA A 128 8.41 13.09 7.75
CA ALA A 128 9.79 12.70 7.51
C ALA A 128 10.48 12.06 8.72
N LEU A 129 10.00 12.32 9.94
CA LEU A 129 10.53 11.71 11.16
C LEU A 129 10.37 10.18 11.17
N TYR A 130 9.26 9.67 10.63
CA TYR A 130 9.02 8.23 10.55
C TYR A 130 9.21 7.68 9.14
N ARG A 131 8.73 8.38 8.12
CA ARG A 131 8.84 7.98 6.71
C ARG A 131 10.15 8.47 6.10
N VAL A 132 11.27 8.07 6.72
CA VAL A 132 12.63 8.49 6.32
C VAL A 132 12.87 8.22 4.84
N ASN A 133 13.41 9.21 4.12
CA ASN A 133 13.55 9.28 2.65
C ASN A 133 12.24 9.47 1.88
N GLY A 134 11.13 9.72 2.55
CA GLY A 134 9.87 10.06 1.92
C GLY A 134 9.65 11.57 1.85
N SER A 135 8.69 11.98 1.02
CA SER A 135 8.21 13.37 0.92
C SER A 135 6.70 13.38 1.05
N PHE A 136 6.20 14.10 2.04
CA PHE A 136 4.77 14.28 2.28
C PHE A 136 4.10 14.99 1.10
N SER A 137 4.74 16.05 0.61
CA SER A 137 4.23 16.81 -0.52
C SER A 137 4.08 15.97 -1.78
N ALA A 138 5.06 15.08 -2.07
CA ALA A 138 4.99 14.15 -3.20
C ALA A 138 3.82 13.16 -3.06
N VAL A 139 3.61 12.60 -1.87
CA VAL A 139 2.48 11.69 -1.60
C VAL A 139 1.14 12.38 -1.85
N ILE A 140 0.96 13.58 -1.31
CA ILE A 140 -0.28 14.35 -1.46
C ILE A 140 -0.52 14.74 -2.93
N GLU A 141 0.53 15.11 -3.65
CA GLU A 141 0.44 15.40 -5.08
C GLU A 141 0.02 14.19 -5.90
N ASN A 142 0.63 13.03 -5.65
CA ASN A 142 0.30 11.78 -6.34
C ASN A 142 -1.16 11.35 -6.06
N ILE A 143 -1.65 11.51 -4.82
CA ILE A 143 -3.05 11.26 -4.49
C ILE A 143 -3.98 12.19 -5.25
N ARG A 144 -3.64 13.49 -5.34
CA ARG A 144 -4.42 14.46 -6.12
C ARG A 144 -4.45 14.14 -7.61
N LYS A 145 -3.32 13.71 -8.17
CA LYS A 145 -3.24 13.25 -9.58
C LYS A 145 -4.15 12.04 -9.79
N LEU A 146 -4.07 11.03 -8.91
CA LEU A 146 -4.93 9.85 -9.00
C LEU A 146 -6.42 10.22 -8.92
N ASN A 147 -6.81 11.11 -8.00
CA ASN A 147 -8.20 11.55 -7.89
C ASN A 147 -8.69 12.28 -9.16
N LYS A 148 -7.88 13.15 -9.75
CA LYS A 148 -8.22 13.80 -11.04
C LYS A 148 -8.41 12.77 -12.17
N LEU A 149 -7.56 11.75 -12.22
CA LEU A 149 -7.71 10.67 -13.19
C LEU A 149 -8.97 9.84 -12.93
N LYS A 150 -9.29 9.55 -11.66
CA LYS A 150 -10.55 8.86 -11.29
C LYS A 150 -11.77 9.66 -11.76
N GLU A 151 -11.79 10.98 -11.55
CA GLU A 151 -12.87 11.85 -12.02
C GLU A 151 -12.98 11.81 -13.55
N ALA A 152 -11.85 11.95 -14.27
CA ALA A 152 -11.82 11.91 -15.73
C ALA A 152 -12.31 10.59 -16.32
N HIS A 153 -12.04 9.48 -15.64
CA HIS A 153 -12.46 8.12 -16.04
C HIS A 153 -13.79 7.68 -15.44
N LEU A 154 -14.46 8.53 -14.65
CA LEU A 154 -15.70 8.20 -13.91
C LEU A 154 -15.55 6.93 -13.08
N SER A 155 -14.37 6.71 -12.49
CA SER A 155 -14.04 5.51 -11.73
C SER A 155 -14.11 5.75 -10.22
N GLU A 156 -14.72 4.81 -9.50
CA GLU A 156 -14.63 4.78 -8.03
C GLU A 156 -13.35 4.10 -7.52
N PHE A 157 -12.61 3.44 -8.39
CA PHE A 157 -11.41 2.66 -8.03
C PHE A 157 -10.11 3.38 -8.42
N PRO A 158 -9.04 3.12 -7.61
CA PRO A 158 -9.05 2.44 -6.33
C PRO A 158 -9.75 3.27 -5.24
N ARG A 159 -10.41 2.58 -4.29
CA ARG A 159 -10.84 3.21 -3.03
C ARG A 159 -9.62 3.47 -2.17
N LEU A 160 -9.48 4.68 -1.67
CA LEU A 160 -8.29 5.10 -0.92
C LEU A 160 -8.57 5.18 0.57
N THR A 161 -7.64 4.62 1.36
CA THR A 161 -7.61 4.76 2.82
C THR A 161 -6.30 5.45 3.21
N TRP A 162 -6.39 6.53 3.98
CA TRP A 162 -5.24 7.11 4.68
C TRP A 162 -5.04 6.35 5.99
N GLN A 163 -4.01 5.52 6.08
CA GLN A 163 -3.60 4.89 7.32
C GLN A 163 -2.59 5.78 8.03
N PHE A 164 -2.89 6.14 9.26
CA PHE A 164 -2.05 6.93 10.15
C PHE A 164 -1.61 6.07 11.34
N VAL A 165 -0.32 5.74 11.43
CA VAL A 165 0.24 5.11 12.63
C VAL A 165 0.50 6.19 13.65
N VAL A 166 -0.19 6.11 14.78
CA VAL A 166 -0.07 7.09 15.86
C VAL A 166 1.22 6.84 16.64
N LEU A 167 2.01 7.88 16.75
CA LEU A 167 3.31 7.91 17.41
C LEU A 167 3.40 9.20 18.25
N GLY A 168 4.18 9.21 19.33
CA GLY A 168 4.25 10.36 20.23
C GLY A 168 4.70 11.68 19.59
N HIS A 169 5.36 11.62 18.43
CA HIS A 169 5.74 12.83 17.69
C HIS A 169 4.68 13.34 16.72
N ASN A 170 3.67 12.53 16.37
CA ASN A 170 2.65 12.88 15.37
C ASN A 170 1.22 12.89 15.89
N GLU A 171 0.95 12.43 17.13
CA GLU A 171 -0.39 12.33 17.71
C GLU A 171 -1.17 13.65 17.65
N HIS A 172 -0.48 14.80 17.83
CA HIS A 172 -1.06 16.13 17.75
C HIS A 172 -1.61 16.50 16.35
N GLU A 173 -1.18 15.81 15.30
CA GLU A 173 -1.62 16.05 13.92
C GLU A 173 -2.84 15.21 13.52
N LEU A 174 -3.33 14.30 14.36
CA LEU A 174 -4.49 13.45 14.06
C LEU A 174 -5.72 14.21 13.54
N PRO A 175 -6.16 15.32 14.18
CA PRO A 175 -7.32 16.08 13.70
C PRO A 175 -7.08 16.62 12.28
N ARG A 176 -5.90 17.20 12.04
CA ARG A 176 -5.51 17.75 10.74
C ARG A 176 -5.42 16.67 9.66
N ALA A 177 -4.80 15.53 9.98
CA ALA A 177 -4.71 14.40 9.04
C ALA A 177 -6.09 13.88 8.63
N ARG A 178 -7.03 13.80 9.57
CA ARG A 178 -8.43 13.40 9.31
C ARG A 178 -9.16 14.40 8.40
N GLU A 179 -8.96 15.69 8.60
CA GLU A 179 -9.53 16.72 7.72
C GLU A 179 -8.95 16.65 6.31
N MET A 180 -7.63 16.48 6.19
CA MET A 180 -6.95 16.35 4.91
C MET A 180 -7.38 15.08 4.17
N ALA A 181 -7.53 13.95 4.86
CA ALA A 181 -8.04 12.71 4.26
C ALA A 181 -9.44 12.92 3.67
N ARG A 182 -10.34 13.57 4.43
CA ARG A 182 -11.69 13.92 3.94
C ARG A 182 -11.64 14.80 2.70
N ALA A 183 -10.78 15.83 2.70
CA ALA A 183 -10.61 16.73 1.56
C ALA A 183 -10.05 16.02 0.31
N LEU A 184 -9.32 14.91 0.50
CA LEU A 184 -8.79 14.07 -0.56
C LEU A 184 -9.71 12.89 -0.94
N GLY A 185 -10.93 12.83 -0.39
CA GLY A 185 -11.86 11.73 -0.67
C GLY A 185 -11.39 10.37 -0.16
N MET A 186 -10.58 10.34 0.91
CA MET A 186 -10.03 9.13 1.49
C MET A 186 -10.76 8.73 2.77
N GLU A 187 -10.92 7.43 2.99
CA GLU A 187 -11.22 6.91 4.33
C GLU A 187 -10.03 7.17 5.25
N PHE A 188 -10.26 7.52 6.52
CA PHE A 188 -9.20 7.73 7.50
C PHE A 188 -9.20 6.62 8.54
N ARG A 189 -8.03 6.01 8.75
CA ARG A 189 -7.81 4.96 9.75
C ARG A 189 -6.58 5.25 10.59
N ALA A 190 -6.77 5.54 11.87
CA ALA A 190 -5.69 5.59 12.84
C ALA A 190 -5.46 4.23 13.48
N LYS A 191 -4.21 3.90 13.78
CA LYS A 191 -3.83 2.72 14.56
C LYS A 191 -2.58 3.01 15.38
N LEU A 192 -2.42 2.34 16.51
CA LEU A 192 -1.19 2.38 17.29
C LEU A 192 -0.04 1.69 16.56
N SER A 193 1.19 2.14 16.86
CA SER A 193 2.39 1.44 16.41
C SER A 193 2.48 0.05 17.06
N TRP A 194 2.96 -0.93 16.31
CA TRP A 194 3.32 -2.23 16.87
C TRP A 194 4.67 -2.19 17.62
N ASP A 195 5.47 -1.15 17.42
CA ASP A 195 6.74 -0.90 18.10
C ASP A 195 6.52 0.13 19.22
N PRO A 196 6.39 -0.32 20.48
CA PRO A 196 6.11 0.58 21.60
C PRO A 196 7.34 1.42 22.01
N LEU A 197 8.52 1.10 21.49
CA LEU A 197 9.78 1.77 21.87
C LEU A 197 10.08 2.97 20.98
N PHE A 198 9.62 2.94 19.72
CA PHE A 198 9.83 4.06 18.82
C PHE A 198 8.75 5.12 19.01
N SER A 199 9.13 6.28 19.56
CA SER A 199 8.23 7.43 19.74
C SER A 199 6.90 7.05 20.40
N PRO A 200 6.92 6.56 21.65
CA PRO A 200 5.72 6.11 22.35
C PRO A 200 4.67 7.21 22.43
N VAL A 201 3.43 6.85 22.28
CA VAL A 201 2.27 7.71 22.39
C VAL A 201 2.21 8.29 23.82
N ARG A 202 1.87 9.58 23.96
CA ARG A 202 1.80 10.29 25.24
C ARG A 202 0.37 10.47 25.72
N ASP A 203 -0.56 10.55 24.78
CA ASP A 203 -2.00 10.65 25.04
C ASP A 203 -2.67 9.36 24.60
N GLU A 204 -3.24 8.63 25.57
CA GLU A 204 -3.95 7.37 25.30
C GLU A 204 -5.46 7.57 25.08
N GLU A 205 -5.96 8.83 25.15
CA GLU A 205 -7.38 9.20 25.00
C GLU A 205 -7.70 9.66 23.55
N PHE A 206 -7.59 8.78 22.52
CA PHE A 206 -8.06 9.09 21.16
C PHE A 206 -8.87 7.99 20.49
#